data_5f0ef04015177108fdd7fba7c3d699d7
#
_entry.id   5f0ef04015177108fdd7fba7c3d699d7
#
_cell.length_a   1.000
_cell.length_b   1.000
_cell.length_c   1.000
_cell.angle_alpha   90.00
_cell.angle_beta   90.00
_cell.angle_gamma   90.00
#
_symmetry.space_group_name_H-M   'P 1'
#
loop_
_entity.id
_entity.type
_entity.pdbx_description
1 polymer ?
#
loop_
_entity_poly.entity_id
_entity_poly.type
_entity_poly.pdbx_seq_one_letter_code
_entity_poly.pdbx_strand_id
1 'polypeptide(L)'
;MSKFFLKAARYIKCYSDLAFGRRPDTLESAIDYCVDRPVLIGQVRSEILQLAKLLQAYEPIRSLEIGTNYGGTLFLLCTLSPPNATILSLDLPNGVFGGGYPLRKLPLFRKFARGRQDLHLIRADSHSLETKQRVMRILDGKQLDYLFVDADHTYSGVQQDFKMYAPLVRSGGIVAFHDIKTHNQQTKCEVGIFWSEIKNDYRHLEFIEPVENGSQPIAVTLAPMETSGIGVLFMP
;
A
#
# COMPACT_ATOMS: atom_id res chain seq x y z
N MET A 1 3.86 -33.17 1.52
CA MET A 1 4.38 -32.07 2.36
C MET A 1 3.21 -31.15 2.72
N SER A 2 2.95 -30.88 4.00
CA SER A 2 1.75 -30.13 4.38
C SER A 2 1.83 -28.66 3.90
N LYS A 3 0.67 -28.04 3.61
CA LYS A 3 0.58 -26.61 3.21
C LYS A 3 1.30 -25.67 4.20
N PHE A 4 1.40 -26.07 5.47
CA PHE A 4 2.08 -25.34 6.52
C PHE A 4 3.61 -25.30 6.30
N PHE A 5 4.24 -26.41 5.99
CA PHE A 5 5.68 -26.47 5.71
C PHE A 5 6.08 -25.68 4.47
N LEU A 6 5.25 -25.70 3.44
CA LEU A 6 5.45 -24.87 2.23
C LEU A 6 5.41 -23.37 2.54
N LYS A 7 4.43 -22.91 3.36
CA LYS A 7 4.35 -21.52 3.77
C LYS A 7 5.55 -21.08 4.61
N ALA A 8 5.99 -21.93 5.54
CA ALA A 8 7.17 -21.64 6.38
C ALA A 8 8.46 -21.59 5.53
N ALA A 9 8.65 -22.53 4.61
CA ALA A 9 9.81 -22.52 3.72
C ALA A 9 9.86 -21.28 2.81
N ARG A 10 8.72 -20.86 2.27
CA ARG A 10 8.60 -19.62 1.48
C ARG A 10 8.94 -18.38 2.31
N TYR A 11 8.48 -18.34 3.57
CA TYR A 11 8.80 -17.23 4.48
C TYR A 11 10.30 -17.16 4.76
N ILE A 12 10.91 -18.28 5.14
CA ILE A 12 12.34 -18.37 5.43
C ILE A 12 13.16 -17.98 4.20
N LYS A 13 12.79 -18.49 3.01
CA LYS A 13 13.46 -18.12 1.77
C LYS A 13 13.38 -16.62 1.49
N CYS A 14 12.20 -16.02 1.59
CA CYS A 14 11.99 -14.60 1.38
C CYS A 14 12.81 -13.76 2.37
N TYR A 15 12.79 -14.11 3.65
CA TYR A 15 13.60 -13.46 4.68
C TYR A 15 15.10 -13.56 4.37
N SER A 16 15.58 -14.75 4.02
CA SER A 16 16.98 -15.00 3.66
C SER A 16 17.40 -14.19 2.43
N ASP A 17 16.61 -14.22 1.36
CA ASP A 17 16.91 -13.46 0.15
C ASP A 17 17.10 -11.96 0.46
N LEU A 18 16.19 -11.38 1.23
CA LEU A 18 16.27 -9.96 1.61
C LEU A 18 17.40 -9.67 2.60
N ALA A 19 17.66 -10.59 3.54
CA ALA A 19 18.74 -10.45 4.52
C ALA A 19 20.14 -10.48 3.86
N PHE A 20 20.29 -11.21 2.76
CA PHE A 20 21.53 -11.31 1.99
C PHE A 20 21.55 -10.37 0.77
N GLY A 21 20.65 -9.39 0.72
CA GLY A 21 20.63 -8.37 -0.33
C GLY A 21 20.16 -8.86 -1.71
N ARG A 22 19.60 -10.07 -1.79
CA ARG A 22 19.03 -10.63 -3.03
C ARG A 22 17.66 -10.01 -3.27
N ARG A 23 17.63 -8.93 -4.02
CA ARG A 23 16.42 -8.16 -4.34
C ARG A 23 16.15 -8.18 -5.83
N PRO A 24 14.89 -8.00 -6.24
CA PRO A 24 14.58 -7.69 -7.63
C PRO A 24 15.32 -6.44 -8.10
N ASP A 25 15.76 -6.43 -9.33
CA ASP A 25 16.58 -5.39 -9.97
C ASP A 25 15.75 -4.50 -10.91
N THR A 26 14.57 -4.96 -11.34
CA THR A 26 13.61 -4.19 -12.14
C THR A 26 12.30 -3.99 -11.40
N LEU A 27 11.51 -3.02 -11.85
CA LEU A 27 10.19 -2.75 -11.28
C LEU A 27 9.24 -3.93 -11.47
N GLU A 28 9.22 -4.50 -12.67
CA GLU A 28 8.41 -5.66 -13.01
C GLU A 28 8.78 -6.87 -12.15
N SER A 29 10.09 -7.13 -11.99
CA SER A 29 10.56 -8.22 -11.13
C SER A 29 10.25 -7.98 -9.64
N ALA A 30 10.16 -6.73 -9.19
CA ALA A 30 9.74 -6.39 -7.84
C ALA A 30 8.24 -6.69 -7.60
N ILE A 31 7.40 -6.39 -8.59
CA ILE A 31 5.98 -6.75 -8.55
C ILE A 31 5.82 -8.28 -8.58
N ASP A 32 6.50 -8.95 -9.51
CA ASP A 32 6.45 -10.41 -9.65
C ASP A 32 7.00 -11.14 -8.40
N TYR A 33 7.97 -10.53 -7.71
CA TYR A 33 8.45 -11.01 -6.41
C TYR A 33 7.33 -11.11 -5.38
N CYS A 34 6.31 -10.26 -5.45
CA CYS A 34 5.19 -10.23 -4.53
C CYS A 34 4.03 -11.17 -4.93
N VAL A 35 4.11 -11.89 -6.07
CA VAL A 35 3.05 -12.81 -6.54
C VAL A 35 3.06 -14.14 -5.77
N ASP A 36 4.23 -14.75 -5.62
CA ASP A 36 4.40 -16.12 -5.12
C ASP A 36 5.01 -16.22 -3.71
N ARG A 37 5.17 -15.11 -3.01
CA ARG A 37 5.89 -15.06 -1.74
C ARG A 37 4.96 -14.73 -0.58
N PRO A 38 5.42 -14.82 0.68
CA PRO A 38 4.62 -14.41 1.85
C PRO A 38 4.33 -12.91 1.90
N VAL A 39 4.82 -12.17 0.92
CA VAL A 39 4.60 -10.75 0.66
C VAL A 39 3.72 -10.66 -0.58
N LEU A 40 2.43 -10.41 -0.42
CA LEU A 40 1.48 -10.34 -1.53
C LEU A 40 1.06 -8.90 -1.80
N ILE A 41 0.86 -8.59 -3.07
CA ILE A 41 0.17 -7.39 -3.53
C ILE A 41 -1.30 -7.76 -3.73
N GLY A 42 -2.20 -6.93 -3.18
CA GLY A 42 -3.65 -7.09 -3.33
C GLY A 42 -4.23 -6.39 -4.56
N GLN A 43 -3.44 -5.59 -5.25
CA GLN A 43 -3.86 -4.75 -6.37
C GLN A 43 -3.74 -5.49 -7.72
N VAL A 44 -4.46 -5.01 -8.74
CA VAL A 44 -4.32 -5.47 -10.12
C VAL A 44 -2.93 -5.11 -10.65
N ARG A 45 -2.26 -6.06 -11.33
CA ARG A 45 -0.84 -5.93 -11.73
C ARG A 45 -0.58 -4.70 -12.61
N SER A 46 -1.42 -4.42 -13.58
CA SER A 46 -1.27 -3.27 -14.46
C SER A 46 -1.47 -1.94 -13.75
N GLU A 47 -2.40 -1.88 -12.79
CA GLU A 47 -2.72 -0.70 -12.00
C GLU A 47 -1.57 -0.35 -11.05
N ILE A 48 -1.09 -1.35 -10.29
CA ILE A 48 0.05 -1.14 -9.38
C ILE A 48 1.35 -0.85 -10.14
N LEU A 49 1.53 -1.37 -11.35
CA LEU A 49 2.68 -1.05 -12.21
C LEU A 49 2.67 0.42 -12.63
N GLN A 50 1.51 0.98 -12.97
CA GLN A 50 1.39 2.39 -13.31
C GLN A 50 1.67 3.29 -12.11
N LEU A 51 1.10 2.98 -10.93
CA LEU A 51 1.42 3.68 -9.70
C LEU A 51 2.92 3.60 -9.37
N ALA A 52 3.51 2.42 -9.50
CA ALA A 52 4.92 2.20 -9.20
C ALA A 52 5.84 2.99 -10.16
N LYS A 53 5.50 3.11 -11.46
CA LYS A 53 6.22 3.97 -12.42
C LYS A 53 6.13 5.44 -12.03
N LEU A 54 4.96 5.90 -11.60
CA LEU A 54 4.78 7.26 -11.09
C LEU A 54 5.68 7.50 -9.87
N LEU A 55 5.67 6.60 -8.89
CA LEU A 55 6.46 6.72 -7.66
C LEU A 55 7.97 6.61 -7.93
N GLN A 56 8.39 5.79 -8.89
CA GLN A 56 9.78 5.69 -9.32
C GLN A 56 10.30 7.01 -9.89
N ALA A 57 9.50 7.70 -10.68
CA ALA A 57 9.84 9.02 -11.22
C ALA A 57 9.74 10.15 -10.18
N TYR A 58 8.87 9.97 -9.17
CA TYR A 58 8.62 10.97 -8.12
C TYR A 58 9.62 10.90 -6.97
N GLU A 59 10.18 9.72 -6.68
CA GLU A 59 11.16 9.45 -5.62
C GLU A 59 10.76 9.97 -4.22
N PRO A 60 9.64 9.51 -3.64
CA PRO A 60 9.14 10.02 -2.38
C PRO A 60 10.13 9.74 -1.24
N ILE A 61 10.51 10.79 -0.48
CA ILE A 61 11.45 10.70 0.65
C ILE A 61 10.70 10.39 1.95
N ARG A 62 9.46 10.83 2.09
CA ARG A 62 8.61 10.57 3.26
C ARG A 62 7.26 10.03 2.82
N SER A 63 6.98 8.80 3.21
CA SER A 63 5.79 8.09 2.77
C SER A 63 5.03 7.46 3.93
N LEU A 64 3.71 7.48 3.84
CA LEU A 64 2.81 6.76 4.75
C LEU A 64 1.90 5.85 3.93
N GLU A 65 1.84 4.57 4.31
CA GLU A 65 0.84 3.61 3.85
C GLU A 65 -0.12 3.29 4.99
N ILE A 66 -1.42 3.42 4.76
CA ILE A 66 -2.50 3.01 5.66
C ILE A 66 -3.16 1.78 5.04
N GLY A 67 -3.05 0.63 5.71
CA GLY A 67 -3.46 -0.68 5.19
C GLY A 67 -2.31 -1.43 4.50
N THR A 68 -1.49 -2.10 5.29
CA THR A 68 -0.30 -2.81 4.77
C THR A 68 -0.55 -4.30 4.51
N ASN A 69 -1.45 -4.91 5.28
CA ASN A 69 -1.90 -6.30 5.14
C ASN A 69 -0.74 -7.31 4.91
N TYR A 70 -0.59 -7.82 3.69
CA TYR A 70 0.46 -8.79 3.35
C TYR A 70 1.84 -8.15 3.11
N GLY A 71 1.90 -6.82 2.93
CA GLY A 71 3.13 -6.03 2.83
C GLY A 71 3.71 -5.90 1.42
N GLY A 72 2.95 -6.24 0.38
CA GLY A 72 3.44 -6.14 -1.00
C GLY A 72 3.66 -4.71 -1.46
N THR A 73 2.70 -3.83 -1.21
CA THR A 73 2.79 -2.39 -1.49
C THR A 73 3.89 -1.72 -0.65
N LEU A 74 4.02 -2.09 0.63
CA LEU A 74 5.12 -1.64 1.49
C LEU A 74 6.49 -2.06 0.94
N PHE A 75 6.61 -3.30 0.45
CA PHE A 75 7.84 -3.79 -0.18
C PHE A 75 8.20 -2.98 -1.43
N LEU A 76 7.21 -2.69 -2.30
CA LEU A 76 7.40 -1.83 -3.46
C LEU A 76 7.80 -0.42 -3.04
N LEU A 77 7.13 0.15 -2.05
CA LEU A 77 7.44 1.49 -1.54
C LEU A 77 8.88 1.58 -1.03
N CYS A 78 9.34 0.60 -0.24
CA CYS A 78 10.75 0.53 0.17
C CYS A 78 11.70 0.35 -1.02
N THR A 79 11.29 -0.36 -2.08
CA THR A 79 12.11 -0.58 -3.27
C THR A 79 12.24 0.67 -4.12
N LEU A 80 11.18 1.48 -4.22
CA LEU A 80 11.12 2.68 -5.07
C LEU A 80 11.64 3.94 -4.40
N SER A 81 11.52 4.04 -3.07
CA SER A 81 11.96 5.22 -2.33
C SER A 81 13.48 5.32 -2.27
N PRO A 82 14.04 6.53 -2.18
CA PRO A 82 15.48 6.76 -2.00
C PRO A 82 16.08 6.02 -0.78
N PRO A 83 17.40 5.75 -0.78
CA PRO A 83 18.05 4.96 0.28
C PRO A 83 18.09 5.63 1.66
N ASN A 84 17.67 6.87 1.78
CA ASN A 84 17.55 7.66 3.02
C ASN A 84 16.09 8.06 3.33
N ALA A 85 15.11 7.43 2.72
CA ALA A 85 13.70 7.74 2.92
C ALA A 85 13.20 7.31 4.30
N THR A 86 12.21 8.03 4.82
CA THR A 86 11.39 7.66 5.97
C THR A 86 10.08 7.07 5.48
N ILE A 87 9.79 5.84 5.85
CA ILE A 87 8.62 5.10 5.37
C ILE A 87 7.82 4.62 6.58
N LEU A 88 6.55 4.97 6.61
CA LEU A 88 5.63 4.58 7.68
C LEU A 88 4.59 3.61 7.10
N SER A 89 4.42 2.50 7.79
CA SER A 89 3.35 1.52 7.57
C SER A 89 2.42 1.57 8.77
N LEU A 90 1.15 1.83 8.53
CA LEU A 90 0.11 1.88 9.54
C LEU A 90 -0.96 0.86 9.22
N ASP A 91 -1.23 -0.06 10.16
CA ASP A 91 -2.17 -1.15 9.92
C ASP A 91 -2.90 -1.57 11.21
N LEU A 92 -4.21 -1.78 11.11
CA LEU A 92 -5.06 -2.15 12.24
C LEU A 92 -5.00 -3.67 12.50
N PRO A 93 -4.46 -4.12 13.66
CA PRO A 93 -4.50 -5.52 14.01
C PRO A 93 -5.95 -6.02 14.16
N ASN A 94 -6.25 -7.13 13.51
CA ASN A 94 -7.58 -7.76 13.50
C ASN A 94 -8.70 -6.87 12.91
N GLY A 95 -8.36 -5.92 12.04
CA GLY A 95 -9.34 -5.12 11.31
C GLY A 95 -10.22 -5.99 10.41
N VAL A 96 -11.44 -5.53 10.14
CA VAL A 96 -12.44 -6.28 9.34
C VAL A 96 -12.06 -6.40 7.87
N PHE A 97 -11.28 -5.45 7.36
CA PHE A 97 -10.75 -5.46 5.99
C PHE A 97 -9.33 -6.03 5.99
N GLY A 98 -9.21 -7.34 5.76
CA GLY A 98 -7.91 -8.03 5.66
C GLY A 98 -7.18 -8.35 6.97
N GLY A 99 -7.59 -7.81 8.12
CA GLY A 99 -7.11 -8.18 9.46
C GLY A 99 -5.72 -7.68 9.85
N GLY A 100 -5.09 -6.87 9.04
CA GLY A 100 -3.75 -6.34 9.28
C GLY A 100 -2.65 -7.41 9.38
N TYR A 101 -1.39 -6.99 9.49
CA TYR A 101 -0.31 -7.96 9.60
C TYR A 101 -0.05 -8.40 11.04
N PRO A 102 0.14 -9.72 11.28
CA PRO A 102 0.44 -10.25 12.62
C PRO A 102 1.91 -9.96 13.02
N LEU A 103 2.19 -9.95 14.34
CA LEU A 103 3.54 -9.68 14.89
C LEU A 103 4.64 -10.55 14.27
N ARG A 104 4.34 -11.81 13.90
CA ARG A 104 5.31 -12.71 13.26
C ARG A 104 5.83 -12.23 11.92
N LYS A 105 5.17 -11.25 11.25
CA LYS A 105 5.63 -10.65 9.99
C LYS A 105 6.62 -9.51 10.20
N LEU A 106 6.70 -8.92 11.38
CA LEU A 106 7.60 -7.79 11.65
C LEU A 106 9.08 -8.06 11.30
N PRO A 107 9.67 -9.24 11.62
CA PRO A 107 11.05 -9.51 11.23
C PRO A 107 11.27 -9.48 9.73
N LEU A 108 10.31 -9.99 8.94
CA LEU A 108 10.37 -9.95 7.48
C LEU A 108 10.20 -8.51 6.95
N PHE A 109 9.20 -7.78 7.45
CA PHE A 109 8.91 -6.43 6.96
C PHE A 109 10.06 -5.46 7.24
N ARG A 110 10.76 -5.60 8.38
CA ARG A 110 11.97 -4.84 8.66
C ARG A 110 13.09 -5.06 7.63
N LYS A 111 13.08 -6.19 6.90
CA LYS A 111 14.04 -6.46 5.81
C LYS A 111 13.66 -5.79 4.49
N PHE A 112 12.50 -5.13 4.39
CA PHE A 112 12.14 -4.36 3.22
C PHE A 112 12.98 -3.08 3.08
N ALA A 113 13.34 -2.46 4.21
CA ALA A 113 14.22 -1.31 4.22
C ALA A 113 15.57 -1.61 3.53
N ARG A 114 16.07 -0.63 2.79
CA ARG A 114 17.36 -0.69 2.10
C ARG A 114 18.21 0.56 2.40
N GLY A 115 19.51 0.41 2.32
CA GLY A 115 20.40 1.52 2.62
C GLY A 115 20.23 2.03 4.04
N ARG A 116 19.90 3.31 4.17
CA ARG A 116 19.65 4.02 5.44
C ARG A 116 18.16 4.41 5.60
N GLN A 117 17.26 3.70 4.92
CA GLN A 117 15.83 3.94 5.07
C GLN A 117 15.39 3.72 6.50
N ASP A 118 14.57 4.65 7.01
CA ASP A 118 13.95 4.56 8.33
C ASP A 118 12.52 4.04 8.18
N LEU A 119 12.33 2.75 8.46
CA LEU A 119 11.06 2.05 8.30
C LEU A 119 10.35 1.87 9.64
N HIS A 120 9.21 2.53 9.78
CA HIS A 120 8.34 2.47 10.95
C HIS A 120 7.14 1.58 10.70
N LEU A 121 7.03 0.48 11.45
CA LEU A 121 5.90 -0.45 11.40
C LEU A 121 4.95 -0.17 12.58
N ILE A 122 3.83 0.49 12.30
CA ILE A 122 2.85 0.94 13.29
C ILE A 122 1.62 0.03 13.20
N ARG A 123 1.37 -0.74 14.27
CA ARG A 123 0.17 -1.58 14.39
C ARG A 123 -0.80 -0.88 15.32
N ALA A 124 -1.71 -0.10 14.73
CA ALA A 124 -2.67 0.74 15.45
C ALA A 124 -3.85 1.12 14.55
N ASP A 125 -4.89 1.65 15.15
CA ASP A 125 -6.03 2.23 14.46
C ASP A 125 -5.65 3.59 13.85
N SER A 126 -5.81 3.75 12.52
CA SER A 126 -5.56 5.01 11.81
C SER A 126 -6.49 6.13 12.24
N HIS A 127 -7.69 5.79 12.70
CA HIS A 127 -8.68 6.77 13.16
C HIS A 127 -8.42 7.30 14.57
N SER A 128 -7.43 6.75 15.29
CA SER A 128 -7.05 7.24 16.61
C SER A 128 -6.20 8.51 16.52
N LEU A 129 -6.56 9.55 17.30
CA LEU A 129 -5.75 10.78 17.42
C LEU A 129 -4.34 10.48 17.95
N GLU A 130 -4.21 9.51 18.87
CA GLU A 130 -2.90 9.09 19.39
C GLU A 130 -2.01 8.54 18.27
N THR A 131 -2.59 7.74 17.37
CA THR A 131 -1.87 7.20 16.20
C THR A 131 -1.42 8.33 15.27
N LYS A 132 -2.30 9.30 14.98
CA LYS A 132 -1.93 10.47 14.19
C LYS A 132 -0.79 11.26 14.84
N GLN A 133 -0.86 11.52 16.16
CA GLN A 133 0.20 12.18 16.91
C GLN A 133 1.52 11.39 16.86
N ARG A 134 1.46 10.05 16.88
CA ARG A 134 2.65 9.22 16.71
C ARG A 134 3.26 9.37 15.32
N VAL A 135 2.45 9.38 14.26
CA VAL A 135 2.90 9.66 12.89
C VAL A 135 3.57 11.03 12.82
N MET A 136 2.93 12.07 13.35
CA MET A 136 3.48 13.44 13.36
C MET A 136 4.80 13.53 14.13
N ARG A 137 4.96 12.82 15.25
CA ARG A 137 6.25 12.75 15.98
C ARG A 137 7.36 12.10 15.16
N ILE A 138 7.05 11.04 14.40
CA ILE A 138 8.02 10.39 13.52
C ILE A 138 8.43 11.33 12.38
N LEU A 139 7.48 12.07 11.83
CA LEU A 139 7.75 13.05 10.77
C LEU A 139 8.57 14.28 11.25
N ASP A 140 8.60 14.54 12.55
CA ASP A 140 9.42 15.58 13.17
C ASP A 140 9.25 16.96 12.49
N GLY A 141 8.01 17.40 12.34
CA GLY A 141 7.65 18.66 11.68
C GLY A 141 7.79 18.68 10.15
N LYS A 142 8.22 17.59 9.54
CA LYS A 142 8.30 17.46 8.08
C LYS A 142 6.98 16.93 7.51
N GLN A 143 6.74 17.22 6.23
CA GLN A 143 5.54 16.77 5.54
C GLN A 143 5.81 15.48 4.74
N LEU A 144 4.74 14.75 4.46
CA LEU A 144 4.76 13.58 3.58
C LEU A 144 4.90 14.03 2.12
N ASP A 145 5.62 13.24 1.34
CA ASP A 145 5.63 13.33 -0.12
C ASP A 145 4.53 12.44 -0.72
N TYR A 146 4.24 11.32 -0.04
CA TYR A 146 3.30 10.31 -0.52
C TYR A 146 2.47 9.72 0.62
N LEU A 147 1.16 9.61 0.39
CA LEU A 147 0.20 8.89 1.23
C LEU A 147 -0.53 7.85 0.38
N PHE A 148 -0.60 6.60 0.85
CA PHE A 148 -1.43 5.56 0.26
C PHE A 148 -2.52 5.15 1.25
N VAL A 149 -3.78 5.18 0.82
CA VAL A 149 -4.97 4.81 1.62
C VAL A 149 -5.58 3.55 1.04
N ASP A 150 -5.49 2.45 1.79
CA ASP A 150 -5.96 1.11 1.39
C ASP A 150 -6.34 0.27 2.64
N ALA A 151 -7.14 0.83 3.55
CA ALA A 151 -7.43 0.19 4.85
C ALA A 151 -8.93 -0.05 5.09
N ASP A 152 -9.68 0.98 5.48
CA ASP A 152 -11.11 0.90 5.72
C ASP A 152 -11.88 1.22 4.43
N HIS A 153 -12.54 0.22 3.87
CA HIS A 153 -13.25 0.36 2.59
C HIS A 153 -14.65 0.98 2.73
N THR A 154 -15.09 1.34 3.94
CA THR A 154 -16.32 2.09 4.12
C THR A 154 -16.14 3.54 3.70
N TYR A 155 -17.22 4.20 3.28
CA TYR A 155 -17.19 5.64 2.94
C TYR A 155 -16.65 6.48 4.10
N SER A 156 -17.16 6.25 5.32
CA SER A 156 -16.72 6.99 6.51
C SER A 156 -15.26 6.73 6.85
N GLY A 157 -14.78 5.49 6.68
CA GLY A 157 -13.42 5.11 6.99
C GLY A 157 -12.41 5.76 6.05
N VAL A 158 -12.58 5.62 4.74
CA VAL A 158 -11.70 6.25 3.75
C VAL A 158 -11.73 7.79 3.85
N GLN A 159 -12.92 8.37 4.11
CA GLN A 159 -13.04 9.82 4.33
C GLN A 159 -12.26 10.26 5.58
N GLN A 160 -12.33 9.48 6.66
CA GLN A 160 -11.62 9.80 7.90
C GLN A 160 -10.11 9.70 7.73
N ASP A 161 -9.60 8.63 7.07
CA ASP A 161 -8.18 8.51 6.75
C ASP A 161 -7.70 9.69 5.91
N PHE A 162 -8.45 10.07 4.88
CA PHE A 162 -8.11 11.24 4.06
C PHE A 162 -8.08 12.53 4.88
N LYS A 163 -9.14 12.83 5.65
CA LYS A 163 -9.22 14.03 6.49
C LYS A 163 -8.12 14.10 7.55
N MET A 164 -7.71 12.97 8.08
CA MET A 164 -6.69 12.92 9.11
C MET A 164 -5.27 13.07 8.56
N TYR A 165 -4.96 12.45 7.41
CA TYR A 165 -3.57 12.32 6.96
C TYR A 165 -3.23 13.11 5.71
N ALA A 166 -4.19 13.44 4.82
CA ALA A 166 -3.92 14.29 3.66
C ALA A 166 -3.34 15.68 4.03
N PRO A 167 -3.76 16.33 5.14
CA PRO A 167 -3.14 17.58 5.57
C PRO A 167 -1.66 17.49 5.97
N LEU A 168 -1.14 16.27 6.14
CA LEU A 168 0.28 16.04 6.40
C LEU A 168 1.11 15.93 5.10
N VAL A 169 0.44 15.84 3.94
CA VAL A 169 1.10 15.79 2.63
C VAL A 169 1.42 17.22 2.17
N ARG A 170 2.65 17.42 1.68
CA ARG A 170 3.08 18.73 1.20
C ARG A 170 2.37 19.16 -0.09
N SER A 171 2.43 20.44 -0.42
CA SER A 171 2.06 20.93 -1.75
C SER A 171 2.87 20.19 -2.84
N GLY A 172 2.22 19.81 -3.93
CA GLY A 172 2.78 18.96 -4.98
C GLY A 172 3.02 17.51 -4.56
N GLY A 173 2.64 17.11 -3.33
CA GLY A 173 2.68 15.74 -2.87
C GLY A 173 1.55 14.90 -3.47
N ILE A 174 1.56 13.60 -3.20
CA ILE A 174 0.66 12.62 -3.79
C ILE A 174 -0.15 11.92 -2.70
N VAL A 175 -1.47 11.84 -2.90
CA VAL A 175 -2.35 10.94 -2.15
C VAL A 175 -2.94 9.93 -3.12
N ALA A 176 -2.72 8.65 -2.86
CA ALA A 176 -3.29 7.57 -3.68
C ALA A 176 -4.30 6.74 -2.87
N PHE A 177 -5.32 6.24 -3.56
CA PHE A 177 -6.37 5.37 -3.02
C PHE A 177 -6.46 4.10 -3.83
N HIS A 178 -6.64 2.96 -3.16
CA HIS A 178 -7.05 1.73 -3.82
C HIS A 178 -8.57 1.61 -3.85
N ASP A 179 -9.09 0.70 -4.68
CA ASP A 179 -10.51 0.37 -4.82
C ASP A 179 -11.43 1.53 -5.23
N ILE A 180 -10.93 2.46 -6.06
CA ILE A 180 -11.70 3.60 -6.54
C ILE A 180 -12.85 3.22 -7.48
N LYS A 181 -12.86 1.98 -7.97
CA LYS A 181 -13.94 1.41 -8.78
C LYS A 181 -14.85 0.57 -7.89
N THR A 182 -16.06 1.03 -7.68
CA THR A 182 -17.08 0.27 -6.95
C THR A 182 -17.71 -0.75 -7.90
N HIS A 183 -17.68 -2.04 -7.55
CA HIS A 183 -18.11 -3.08 -8.48
C HIS A 183 -19.37 -3.81 -8.09
N ASN A 184 -19.65 -4.03 -6.83
CA ASN A 184 -20.92 -4.62 -6.49
C ASN A 184 -21.31 -4.34 -5.03
N GLN A 185 -22.62 -4.48 -4.76
CA GLN A 185 -23.20 -4.28 -3.44
C GLN A 185 -22.75 -5.34 -2.42
N GLN A 186 -22.13 -6.44 -2.84
CA GLN A 186 -21.75 -7.55 -1.95
C GLN A 186 -20.42 -7.27 -1.24
N THR A 187 -19.52 -6.49 -1.83
CA THR A 187 -18.20 -6.19 -1.24
C THR A 187 -18.23 -5.14 -0.14
N LYS A 188 -19.32 -4.36 -0.04
CA LYS A 188 -19.44 -3.21 0.88
C LYS A 188 -18.27 -2.22 0.75
N CYS A 189 -17.60 -2.18 -0.40
CA CYS A 189 -16.55 -1.22 -0.68
C CYS A 189 -17.18 0.08 -1.21
N GLU A 190 -17.00 1.17 -0.49
CA GLU A 190 -17.56 2.49 -0.78
C GLU A 190 -16.49 3.52 -1.15
N VAL A 191 -15.24 3.09 -1.31
CA VAL A 191 -14.11 3.97 -1.68
C VAL A 191 -14.39 4.71 -2.98
N GLY A 192 -14.97 4.03 -3.99
CA GLY A 192 -15.33 4.64 -5.26
C GLY A 192 -16.36 5.77 -5.14
N ILE A 193 -17.26 5.71 -4.14
CA ILE A 193 -18.22 6.78 -3.85
C ILE A 193 -17.46 8.01 -3.38
N PHE A 194 -16.63 7.86 -2.35
CA PHE A 194 -15.80 8.94 -1.80
C PHE A 194 -14.86 9.51 -2.87
N TRP A 195 -14.20 8.65 -3.65
CA TRP A 195 -13.34 9.07 -4.75
C TRP A 195 -14.07 9.97 -5.77
N SER A 196 -15.28 9.57 -6.17
CA SER A 196 -16.09 10.31 -7.15
C SER A 196 -16.45 11.72 -6.69
N GLU A 197 -16.58 11.93 -5.38
CA GLU A 197 -16.91 13.23 -4.79
C GLU A 197 -15.70 14.17 -4.78
N ILE A 198 -14.50 13.64 -4.45
CA ILE A 198 -13.35 14.51 -4.19
C ILE A 198 -12.43 14.71 -5.39
N LYS A 199 -12.38 13.77 -6.34
CA LYS A 199 -11.36 13.77 -7.40
C LYS A 199 -11.33 15.04 -8.24
N ASN A 200 -12.49 15.67 -8.48
CA ASN A 200 -12.60 16.86 -9.31
C ASN A 200 -12.07 18.14 -8.62
N ASP A 201 -11.88 18.11 -7.32
CA ASP A 201 -11.29 19.23 -6.57
C ASP A 201 -9.75 19.26 -6.68
N TYR A 202 -9.15 18.22 -7.29
CA TYR A 202 -7.71 18.05 -7.43
C TYR A 202 -7.31 17.71 -8.86
N ARG A 203 -6.09 18.03 -9.22
CA ARG A 203 -5.46 17.35 -10.37
C ARG A 203 -5.30 15.87 -10.02
N HIS A 204 -5.82 14.99 -10.85
CA HIS A 204 -5.85 13.55 -10.54
C HIS A 204 -5.48 12.67 -11.73
N LEU A 205 -5.17 11.42 -11.43
CA LEU A 205 -5.03 10.31 -12.37
C LEU A 205 -5.83 9.11 -11.86
N GLU A 206 -6.27 8.27 -12.79
CA GLU A 206 -6.89 6.98 -12.49
C GLU A 206 -6.15 5.87 -13.24
N PHE A 207 -5.70 4.87 -12.53
CA PHE A 207 -5.13 3.65 -13.10
C PHE A 207 -6.17 2.54 -12.97
N ILE A 208 -6.84 2.22 -14.05
CA ILE A 208 -7.94 1.26 -14.10
C ILE A 208 -7.67 0.32 -15.26
N GLU A 209 -7.65 -0.99 -14.98
CA GLU A 209 -7.56 -1.97 -16.05
C GLU A 209 -8.90 -2.05 -16.80
N PRO A 210 -8.92 -1.89 -18.14
CA PRO A 210 -10.12 -2.13 -18.91
C PRO A 210 -10.53 -3.59 -18.77
N VAL A 211 -11.75 -3.86 -18.34
CA VAL A 211 -12.31 -5.20 -18.36
C VAL A 211 -12.68 -5.51 -19.83
N GLU A 212 -11.76 -6.10 -20.56
CA GLU A 212 -12.10 -6.72 -21.85
C GLU A 212 -12.97 -7.94 -21.61
N ASN A 213 -14.08 -8.07 -22.36
CA ASN A 213 -15.02 -9.18 -22.25
C ASN A 213 -14.28 -10.52 -22.33
N GLY A 214 -14.14 -11.22 -21.18
CA GLY A 214 -13.60 -12.58 -21.10
C GLY A 214 -12.17 -12.69 -20.56
N SER A 215 -11.42 -11.62 -20.39
CA SER A 215 -10.13 -11.65 -19.68
C SER A 215 -10.35 -11.45 -18.18
N GLN A 216 -10.10 -12.48 -17.40
CA GLN A 216 -9.98 -12.30 -15.95
C GLN A 216 -8.75 -11.40 -15.70
N PRO A 217 -8.88 -10.31 -14.94
CA PRO A 217 -7.70 -9.58 -14.50
C PRO A 217 -6.77 -10.58 -13.79
N ILE A 218 -5.49 -10.55 -14.15
CA ILE A 218 -4.48 -11.35 -13.44
C ILE A 218 -4.29 -10.68 -12.08
N ALA A 219 -5.25 -10.92 -11.20
CA ALA A 219 -5.13 -10.52 -9.81
C ALA A 219 -4.03 -11.39 -9.20
N VAL A 220 -3.10 -10.76 -8.53
CA VAL A 220 -2.08 -11.43 -7.73
C VAL A 220 -2.70 -12.13 -6.51
N THR A 221 -4.01 -12.03 -6.32
CA THR A 221 -4.76 -12.62 -5.22
C THR A 221 -5.50 -13.89 -5.64
N LEU A 222 -5.70 -14.79 -4.68
CA LEU A 222 -6.35 -16.09 -4.83
C LEU A 222 -7.89 -16.01 -4.99
N ALA A 223 -8.46 -14.82 -5.09
CA ALA A 223 -9.89 -14.58 -5.30
C ALA A 223 -10.12 -13.61 -6.46
N PRO A 224 -11.23 -13.74 -7.22
CA PRO A 224 -11.59 -12.75 -8.22
C PRO A 224 -11.77 -11.40 -7.51
N MET A 225 -11.02 -10.39 -7.94
CA MET A 225 -11.17 -9.03 -7.42
C MET A 225 -12.39 -8.39 -8.05
N GLU A 226 -13.37 -8.12 -7.23
CA GLU A 226 -14.60 -7.41 -7.65
C GLU A 226 -14.45 -5.90 -7.55
N THR A 227 -13.41 -5.43 -6.85
CA THR A 227 -13.02 -4.02 -6.72
C THR A 227 -11.60 -3.83 -7.22
N SER A 228 -11.33 -2.70 -7.84
CA SER A 228 -10.02 -2.39 -8.40
C SER A 228 -9.92 -0.89 -8.68
N GLY A 229 -8.83 -0.51 -9.32
CA GLY A 229 -8.53 0.86 -9.66
C GLY A 229 -7.75 1.58 -8.58
N ILE A 230 -6.75 2.34 -9.02
CA ILE A 230 -5.97 3.21 -8.15
C ILE A 230 -6.20 4.66 -8.58
N GLY A 231 -6.71 5.47 -7.65
CA GLY A 231 -6.86 6.92 -7.82
C GLY A 231 -5.67 7.65 -7.22
N VAL A 232 -5.23 8.70 -7.89
CA VAL A 232 -4.09 9.52 -7.46
C VAL A 232 -4.49 10.99 -7.48
N LEU A 233 -4.36 11.67 -6.36
CA LEU A 233 -4.53 13.12 -6.23
C LEU A 233 -3.15 13.79 -6.09
N PHE A 234 -2.98 14.93 -6.76
CA PHE A 234 -1.85 15.82 -6.54
C PHE A 234 -2.29 16.96 -5.64
N MET A 235 -1.68 17.07 -4.47
CA MET A 235 -2.03 18.06 -3.47
C MET A 235 -1.65 19.47 -3.94
N PRO A 236 -2.51 20.49 -3.73
CA PRO A 236 -2.29 21.86 -4.21
C PRO A 236 -1.11 22.57 -3.54
#